data_bdd04922cac7f7081884a1ea7a2ae7e7
#
_entry.id   bdd04922cac7f7081884a1ea7a2ae7e7
#
_cell.length_a   1.000
_cell.length_b   1.000
_cell.length_c   1.000
_cell.angle_alpha   90.00
_cell.angle_beta   90.00
_cell.angle_gamma   90.00
#
_symmetry.space_group_name_H-M   'P 1'
#
loop_
_entity.id
_entity.type
_entity.pdbx_description
1 polymer ?
#
loop_
_entity_poly.entity_id
_entity_poly.type
_entity_poly.pdbx_seq_one_letter_code
_entity_poly.pdbx_strand_id
1 'polypeptide(L)'
;PAIVDGFRCDVASSVPLDFWCEARRQVETVRPGCIWLAESVHGAHVLGMRRMGAACATDTELYRAFDMTYDYDIWPFYEGFLKGELSLRAYTDILNYQELTYPTGYIKARCLENHDTRRAASWLTSDCQLYHWLGFLYFQRGAAMLYSGMEYAPQKQVGLFDADDNYGDMRLDVQLYLTACKAMKQRKEQTNANAQTVPDGTGAAGQSVGPEGRVLGVFDLRGQGGEVPVDLPDGVYQNRLGGEVSVRNGRLTLGQRPVVI
;
A
#
# COMPACT_ATOMS: atom_id res chain seq x y z
N PRO A 1 22.82 -17.69 0.86
CA PRO A 1 21.95 -17.23 1.95
C PRO A 1 22.72 -16.73 3.18
N ALA A 2 23.99 -17.12 3.38
CA ALA A 2 24.78 -16.66 4.53
C ALA A 2 25.06 -15.12 4.52
N ILE A 3 24.81 -14.43 3.41
CA ILE A 3 25.15 -13.01 3.21
C ILE A 3 23.90 -12.12 3.06
N VAL A 4 22.71 -12.70 2.92
CA VAL A 4 21.47 -11.95 2.71
C VAL A 4 20.44 -12.27 3.79
N ASP A 5 19.57 -11.32 4.09
CA ASP A 5 18.51 -11.46 5.10
C ASP A 5 17.17 -11.94 4.50
N GLY A 6 17.07 -12.03 3.18
CA GLY A 6 15.88 -12.49 2.50
C GLY A 6 15.99 -12.47 0.99
N PHE A 7 14.90 -12.83 0.32
CA PHE A 7 14.81 -12.97 -1.12
C PHE A 7 13.56 -12.28 -1.66
N ARG A 8 13.72 -11.49 -2.71
CA ARG A 8 12.61 -11.12 -3.61
C ARG A 8 12.65 -12.09 -4.79
N CYS A 9 11.60 -12.86 -4.94
CA CYS A 9 11.50 -13.89 -5.97
C CYS A 9 10.69 -13.38 -7.14
N ASP A 10 11.37 -13.26 -8.26
CA ASP A 10 10.83 -12.80 -9.54
C ASP A 10 9.81 -13.80 -10.08
N VAL A 11 8.73 -13.29 -10.71
CA VAL A 11 7.63 -14.09 -11.31
C VAL A 11 7.17 -15.28 -10.47
N ALA A 12 7.14 -15.12 -9.16
CA ALA A 12 6.92 -16.20 -8.21
C ALA A 12 5.62 -16.98 -8.46
N SER A 13 4.58 -16.32 -8.95
CA SER A 13 3.32 -16.97 -9.32
C SER A 13 3.46 -18.01 -10.42
N SER A 14 4.41 -17.86 -11.33
CA SER A 14 4.62 -18.74 -12.49
C SER A 14 5.57 -19.91 -12.21
N VAL A 15 6.17 -19.95 -11.03
CA VAL A 15 7.04 -21.05 -10.59
C VAL A 15 6.22 -22.01 -9.72
N PRO A 16 6.38 -23.35 -9.88
CA PRO A 16 5.64 -24.32 -9.07
C PRO A 16 5.81 -24.07 -7.57
N LEU A 17 4.69 -24.08 -6.83
CA LEU A 17 4.69 -23.81 -5.41
C LEU A 17 5.57 -24.77 -4.60
N ASP A 18 5.61 -26.04 -4.99
CA ASP A 18 6.43 -27.07 -4.32
C ASP A 18 7.93 -26.73 -4.39
N PHE A 19 8.38 -26.12 -5.50
CA PHE A 19 9.74 -25.57 -5.59
C PHE A 19 10.00 -24.53 -4.52
N TRP A 20 9.10 -23.58 -4.33
CA TRP A 20 9.25 -22.53 -3.32
C TRP A 20 9.24 -23.09 -1.90
N CYS A 21 8.34 -24.01 -1.62
CA CYS A 21 8.29 -24.69 -0.32
C CYS A 21 9.59 -25.41 -0.01
N GLU A 22 10.15 -26.13 -0.98
CA GLU A 22 11.40 -26.85 -0.81
C GLU A 22 12.59 -25.89 -0.71
N ALA A 23 12.67 -24.88 -1.57
CA ALA A 23 13.73 -23.86 -1.51
C ALA A 23 13.76 -23.16 -0.13
N ARG A 24 12.58 -22.77 0.38
CA ARG A 24 12.47 -22.17 1.72
C ARG A 24 12.97 -23.13 2.80
N ARG A 25 12.55 -24.39 2.75
CA ARG A 25 12.97 -25.42 3.71
C ARG A 25 14.49 -25.62 3.71
N GLN A 26 15.13 -25.64 2.54
CA GLN A 26 16.58 -25.75 2.44
C GLN A 26 17.30 -24.52 2.96
N VAL A 27 16.84 -23.32 2.61
CA VAL A 27 17.42 -22.06 3.12
C VAL A 27 17.32 -21.99 4.64
N GLU A 28 16.19 -22.39 5.22
CA GLU A 28 15.97 -22.39 6.67
C GLU A 28 17.00 -23.24 7.43
N THR A 29 17.53 -24.31 6.81
CA THR A 29 18.61 -25.13 7.42
C THR A 29 19.96 -24.43 7.45
N VAL A 30 20.19 -23.46 6.54
CA VAL A 30 21.47 -22.73 6.40
C VAL A 30 21.40 -21.38 7.11
N ARG A 31 20.31 -20.68 6.97
CA ARG A 31 20.04 -19.37 7.57
C ARG A 31 18.56 -19.25 7.98
N PRO A 32 18.25 -19.58 9.23
CA PRO A 32 16.90 -19.42 9.75
C PRO A 32 16.42 -17.96 9.73
N GLY A 33 15.11 -17.77 9.50
CA GLY A 33 14.47 -16.47 9.60
C GLY A 33 14.70 -15.54 8.41
N CYS A 34 15.14 -16.05 7.25
CA CYS A 34 15.14 -15.27 6.00
C CYS A 34 13.72 -14.85 5.62
N ILE A 35 13.57 -13.58 5.18
CA ILE A 35 12.31 -13.04 4.68
C ILE A 35 12.14 -13.41 3.20
N TRP A 36 10.94 -13.84 2.84
CA TRP A 36 10.60 -14.21 1.46
C TRP A 36 9.48 -13.32 0.92
N LEU A 37 9.81 -12.55 -0.12
CA LEU A 37 8.88 -11.68 -0.83
C LEU A 37 8.61 -12.25 -2.23
N ALA A 38 7.36 -12.58 -2.52
CA ALA A 38 6.93 -13.02 -3.83
C ALA A 38 6.52 -11.85 -4.72
N GLU A 39 7.05 -11.80 -5.94
CA GLU A 39 6.38 -11.07 -7.00
C GLU A 39 5.21 -11.91 -7.49
N SER A 40 4.03 -11.56 -7.03
CA SER A 40 2.76 -12.18 -7.43
C SER A 40 2.12 -11.43 -8.59
N VAL A 41 1.06 -11.98 -9.16
CA VAL A 41 0.33 -11.38 -10.28
C VAL A 41 -1.16 -11.25 -9.96
N HIS A 42 -1.86 -10.37 -10.68
CA HIS A 42 -3.31 -10.17 -10.48
C HIS A 42 -4.12 -11.38 -10.97
N GLY A 43 -5.33 -11.53 -10.40
CA GLY A 43 -6.18 -12.70 -10.61
C GLY A 43 -6.52 -13.02 -12.07
N ALA A 44 -6.69 -12.01 -12.93
CA ALA A 44 -6.96 -12.22 -14.37
C ALA A 44 -5.77 -12.91 -15.06
N HIS A 45 -4.53 -12.58 -14.69
CA HIS A 45 -3.34 -13.26 -15.20
C HIS A 45 -3.30 -14.73 -14.75
N VAL A 46 -3.55 -14.98 -13.46
CA VAL A 46 -3.64 -16.36 -12.94
C VAL A 46 -4.65 -17.18 -13.73
N LEU A 47 -5.86 -16.66 -13.94
CA LEU A 47 -6.89 -17.33 -14.72
C LEU A 47 -6.46 -17.60 -16.16
N GLY A 48 -5.82 -16.63 -16.81
CA GLY A 48 -5.31 -16.75 -18.18
C GLY A 48 -4.28 -17.89 -18.28
N MET A 49 -3.29 -17.91 -17.40
CA MET A 49 -2.25 -18.94 -17.39
C MET A 49 -2.83 -20.35 -17.13
N ARG A 50 -3.73 -20.48 -16.16
CA ARG A 50 -4.37 -21.77 -15.85
C ARG A 50 -5.24 -22.28 -16.99
N ARG A 51 -5.94 -21.40 -17.73
CA ARG A 51 -6.69 -21.79 -18.93
C ARG A 51 -5.80 -22.30 -20.06
N MET A 52 -4.55 -21.88 -20.11
CA MET A 52 -3.54 -22.41 -21.05
C MET A 52 -2.83 -23.67 -20.53
N GLY A 53 -3.22 -24.21 -19.37
CA GLY A 53 -2.61 -25.38 -18.75
C GLY A 53 -1.30 -25.11 -18.03
N ALA A 54 -0.93 -23.83 -17.86
CA ALA A 54 0.28 -23.46 -17.13
C ALA A 54 0.02 -23.33 -15.61
N ALA A 55 1.03 -23.70 -14.80
CA ALA A 55 0.99 -23.43 -13.37
C ALA A 55 1.05 -21.92 -13.13
N CYS A 56 0.16 -21.44 -12.26
CA CYS A 56 0.21 -20.06 -11.78
C CYS A 56 -0.46 -19.98 -10.41
N ALA A 57 0.32 -19.63 -9.39
CA ALA A 57 -0.15 -19.57 -8.02
C ALA A 57 -0.81 -18.21 -7.72
N THR A 58 -1.90 -18.26 -6.95
CA THR A 58 -2.52 -17.09 -6.33
C THR A 58 -1.72 -16.62 -5.11
N ASP A 59 -1.96 -15.40 -4.65
CA ASP A 59 -1.35 -14.91 -3.40
C ASP A 59 -1.66 -15.83 -2.20
N THR A 60 -2.89 -16.32 -2.09
CA THR A 60 -3.28 -17.26 -1.02
C THR A 60 -2.44 -18.54 -1.04
N GLU A 61 -2.14 -19.06 -2.22
CA GLU A 61 -1.27 -20.24 -2.37
C GLU A 61 0.19 -19.90 -2.06
N LEU A 62 0.68 -18.74 -2.51
CA LEU A 62 2.04 -18.26 -2.27
C LEU A 62 2.36 -18.07 -0.79
N TYR A 63 1.40 -17.69 0.03
CA TYR A 63 1.60 -17.56 1.50
C TYR A 63 1.98 -18.88 2.20
N ARG A 64 1.95 -20.02 1.51
CA ARG A 64 2.51 -21.28 2.02
C ARG A 64 4.04 -21.29 2.05
N ALA A 65 4.67 -20.49 1.19
CA ALA A 65 6.12 -20.42 1.05
C ALA A 65 6.71 -19.01 1.29
N PHE A 66 5.90 -17.99 1.26
CA PHE A 66 6.32 -16.58 1.33
C PHE A 66 5.74 -15.88 2.56
N ASP A 67 6.50 -14.94 3.10
CA ASP A 67 6.05 -14.07 4.20
C ASP A 67 5.26 -12.86 3.67
N MET A 68 5.60 -12.42 2.45
CA MET A 68 5.00 -11.25 1.80
C MET A 68 4.74 -11.54 0.32
N THR A 69 3.70 -10.91 -0.22
CA THR A 69 3.44 -10.84 -1.66
C THR A 69 3.32 -9.37 -2.11
N TYR A 70 3.60 -9.10 -3.39
CA TYR A 70 3.29 -7.79 -3.97
C TYR A 70 1.79 -7.54 -3.95
N ASP A 71 1.39 -6.25 -3.98
CA ASP A 71 -0.01 -5.82 -3.96
C ASP A 71 -0.61 -5.74 -5.38
N TYR A 72 -0.22 -6.66 -6.26
CA TYR A 72 -0.63 -6.65 -7.67
C TYR A 72 -2.06 -7.13 -7.90
N ASP A 73 -2.66 -7.84 -6.95
CA ASP A 73 -4.07 -8.23 -7.02
C ASP A 73 -5.03 -7.04 -7.02
N ILE A 74 -4.67 -5.94 -6.35
CA ILE A 74 -5.45 -4.69 -6.38
C ILE A 74 -5.08 -3.74 -7.51
N TRP A 75 -3.96 -3.99 -8.20
CA TRP A 75 -3.40 -3.03 -9.16
C TRP A 75 -4.38 -2.58 -10.26
N PRO A 76 -5.18 -3.46 -10.88
CA PRO A 76 -6.19 -3.05 -11.87
C PRO A 76 -7.26 -2.11 -11.29
N PHE A 77 -7.58 -2.26 -10.01
CA PHE A 77 -8.55 -1.40 -9.31
C PHE A 77 -7.95 -0.04 -8.96
N TYR A 78 -6.69 -0.01 -8.55
CA TYR A 78 -5.94 1.21 -8.31
C TYR A 78 -5.83 2.05 -9.58
N GLU A 79 -5.35 1.46 -10.68
CA GLU A 79 -5.27 2.15 -11.97
C GLU A 79 -6.65 2.57 -12.51
N GLY A 80 -7.64 1.70 -12.46
CA GLY A 80 -9.00 1.99 -12.91
C GLY A 80 -9.62 3.15 -12.11
N PHE A 81 -9.34 3.23 -10.81
CA PHE A 81 -9.76 4.37 -10.00
C PHE A 81 -9.04 5.66 -10.41
N LEU A 82 -7.72 5.64 -10.61
CA LEU A 82 -6.95 6.83 -11.03
C LEU A 82 -7.35 7.32 -12.42
N LYS A 83 -7.70 6.41 -13.32
CA LYS A 83 -8.23 6.73 -14.67
C LYS A 83 -9.67 7.24 -14.64
N GLY A 84 -10.37 7.15 -13.51
CA GLY A 84 -11.79 7.48 -13.41
C GLY A 84 -12.76 6.42 -14.00
N GLU A 85 -12.24 5.24 -14.34
CA GLU A 85 -13.00 4.11 -14.87
C GLU A 85 -13.73 3.34 -13.75
N LEU A 86 -13.19 3.35 -12.55
CA LEU A 86 -13.74 2.70 -11.37
C LEU A 86 -14.05 3.69 -10.25
N SER A 87 -15.06 3.33 -9.45
CA SER A 87 -15.41 4.11 -8.26
C SER A 87 -14.39 3.89 -7.15
N LEU A 88 -14.31 4.85 -6.21
CA LEU A 88 -13.55 4.67 -4.97
C LEU A 88 -14.01 3.42 -4.22
N ARG A 89 -15.32 3.15 -4.21
CA ARG A 89 -15.88 1.98 -3.56
C ARG A 89 -15.32 0.67 -4.15
N ALA A 90 -15.25 0.56 -5.46
CA ALA A 90 -14.69 -0.64 -6.11
C ALA A 90 -13.23 -0.89 -5.67
N TYR A 91 -12.43 0.19 -5.55
CA TYR A 91 -11.06 0.09 -5.07
C TYR A 91 -10.98 -0.27 -3.57
N THR A 92 -11.81 0.32 -2.73
CA THR A 92 -11.78 0.02 -1.29
C THR A 92 -12.39 -1.34 -0.96
N ASP A 93 -13.39 -1.80 -1.71
CA ASP A 93 -13.98 -3.12 -1.54
C ASP A 93 -12.96 -4.23 -1.81
N ILE A 94 -12.09 -4.09 -2.82
CA ILE A 94 -11.03 -5.08 -3.06
C ILE A 94 -9.96 -5.07 -1.97
N LEU A 95 -9.63 -3.92 -1.38
CA LEU A 95 -8.75 -3.84 -0.22
C LEU A 95 -9.34 -4.57 1.00
N ASN A 96 -10.63 -4.38 1.25
CA ASN A 96 -11.32 -5.08 2.34
C ASN A 96 -11.44 -6.59 2.06
N TYR A 97 -11.58 -6.98 0.79
CA TYR A 97 -11.63 -8.39 0.38
C TYR A 97 -10.33 -9.15 0.71
N GLN A 98 -9.18 -8.46 0.70
CA GLN A 98 -7.91 -9.05 1.12
C GLN A 98 -7.96 -9.58 2.56
N GLU A 99 -8.65 -8.87 3.48
CA GLU A 99 -8.81 -9.29 4.88
C GLU A 99 -9.63 -10.59 5.04
N LEU A 100 -10.46 -10.92 4.04
CA LEU A 100 -11.29 -12.13 4.03
C LEU A 100 -10.62 -13.31 3.32
N THR A 101 -9.72 -13.00 2.36
CA THR A 101 -9.19 -14.00 1.43
C THR A 101 -7.83 -14.54 1.87
N TYR A 102 -7.02 -13.70 2.51
CA TYR A 102 -5.66 -14.07 2.88
C TYR A 102 -5.56 -14.63 4.30
N PRO A 103 -4.51 -15.42 4.59
CA PRO A 103 -4.28 -15.99 5.91
C PRO A 103 -4.16 -14.89 6.98
N THR A 104 -4.56 -15.19 8.20
CA THR A 104 -4.31 -14.30 9.35
C THR A 104 -2.83 -13.96 9.43
N GLY A 105 -2.50 -12.67 9.50
CA GLY A 105 -1.10 -12.24 9.56
C GLY A 105 -0.45 -12.02 8.21
N TYR A 106 -1.17 -12.16 7.07
CA TYR A 106 -0.62 -11.85 5.75
C TYR A 106 0.03 -10.47 5.68
N ILE A 107 1.06 -10.33 4.86
CA ILE A 107 1.74 -9.07 4.62
C ILE A 107 1.77 -8.79 3.12
N LYS A 108 1.19 -7.67 2.71
CA LYS A 108 1.36 -7.12 1.35
C LYS A 108 2.52 -6.13 1.33
N ALA A 109 3.37 -6.22 0.33
CA ALA A 109 4.30 -5.15 -0.03
C ALA A 109 3.54 -4.14 -0.89
N ARG A 110 2.96 -3.13 -0.23
CA ARG A 110 2.12 -2.11 -0.87
C ARG A 110 2.98 -1.01 -1.47
N CYS A 111 2.67 -0.61 -2.68
CA CYS A 111 3.35 0.50 -3.37
C CYS A 111 2.35 1.34 -4.18
N LEU A 112 2.74 2.56 -4.50
CA LEU A 112 2.03 3.40 -5.47
C LEU A 112 2.71 3.36 -6.85
N GLU A 113 3.94 2.90 -6.89
CA GLU A 113 4.78 2.76 -8.07
C GLU A 113 5.90 1.74 -7.85
N ASN A 114 6.41 1.17 -8.91
CA ASN A 114 7.62 0.34 -8.90
C ASN A 114 8.28 0.33 -10.30
N HIS A 115 9.26 -0.54 -10.51
CA HIS A 115 9.99 -0.64 -11.77
C HIS A 115 9.12 -1.07 -12.98
N ASP A 116 8.00 -1.76 -12.76
CA ASP A 116 7.08 -2.23 -13.81
C ASP A 116 5.94 -1.26 -14.10
N THR A 117 5.80 -0.20 -13.29
CA THR A 117 4.65 0.68 -13.33
C THR A 117 5.04 2.13 -13.56
N ARG A 118 4.09 2.95 -13.93
CA ARG A 118 4.31 4.41 -14.05
C ARG A 118 4.60 5.02 -12.69
N ARG A 119 5.31 6.13 -12.69
CA ARG A 119 5.52 6.96 -11.51
C ARG A 119 4.19 7.48 -10.97
N ALA A 120 3.99 7.40 -9.65
CA ALA A 120 2.75 7.86 -9.00
C ALA A 120 2.46 9.33 -9.31
N ALA A 121 3.48 10.19 -9.24
CA ALA A 121 3.34 11.60 -9.55
C ALA A 121 2.92 11.90 -11.02
N SER A 122 3.05 10.94 -11.94
CA SER A 122 2.56 11.10 -13.32
C SER A 122 1.05 10.89 -13.47
N TRP A 123 0.41 10.24 -12.50
CA TRP A 123 -1.02 9.99 -12.45
C TRP A 123 -1.78 11.04 -11.63
N LEU A 124 -1.10 11.60 -10.63
CA LEU A 124 -1.72 12.47 -9.63
C LEU A 124 -1.70 13.92 -10.13
N THR A 125 -2.81 14.60 -9.94
CA THR A 125 -3.02 15.93 -10.51
C THR A 125 -2.49 17.08 -9.63
N SER A 126 -2.10 16.78 -8.38
CA SER A 126 -1.63 17.78 -7.42
C SER A 126 -0.79 17.18 -6.30
N ASP A 127 0.02 18.00 -5.66
CA ASP A 127 0.75 17.62 -4.44
C ASP A 127 -0.20 17.25 -3.30
N CYS A 128 -1.37 17.88 -3.21
CA CYS A 128 -2.42 17.50 -2.26
C CYS A 128 -2.78 16.01 -2.44
N GLN A 129 -3.10 15.60 -3.65
CA GLN A 129 -3.43 14.22 -3.96
C GLN A 129 -2.25 13.27 -3.68
N LEU A 130 -1.02 13.67 -4.00
CA LEU A 130 0.18 12.90 -3.69
C LEU A 130 0.33 12.65 -2.18
N TYR A 131 0.18 13.69 -1.34
CA TYR A 131 0.25 13.52 0.11
C TYR A 131 -0.84 12.60 0.65
N HIS A 132 -2.06 12.70 0.14
CA HIS A 132 -3.14 11.81 0.54
C HIS A 132 -2.86 10.35 0.18
N TRP A 133 -2.34 10.08 -1.01
CA TRP A 133 -1.96 8.73 -1.43
C TRP A 133 -0.77 8.16 -0.64
N LEU A 134 0.27 8.96 -0.38
CA LEU A 134 1.40 8.55 0.45
C LEU A 134 0.95 8.25 1.89
N GLY A 135 0.14 9.11 2.47
CA GLY A 135 -0.42 8.87 3.81
C GLY A 135 -1.28 7.61 3.85
N PHE A 136 -2.12 7.39 2.84
CA PHE A 136 -2.95 6.20 2.71
C PHE A 136 -2.12 4.92 2.55
N LEU A 137 -1.06 4.94 1.71
CA LEU A 137 -0.12 3.84 1.56
C LEU A 137 0.44 3.38 2.91
N TYR A 138 0.91 4.32 3.72
CA TYR A 138 1.47 4.01 5.03
C TYR A 138 0.40 3.64 6.07
N PHE A 139 -0.82 4.13 5.92
CA PHE A 139 -1.92 3.81 6.84
C PHE A 139 -2.41 2.38 6.66
N GLN A 140 -2.36 1.82 5.46
CA GLN A 140 -2.81 0.46 5.17
C GLN A 140 -2.00 -0.58 5.96
N ARG A 141 -2.58 -1.76 6.15
CA ARG A 141 -1.90 -2.95 6.66
C ARG A 141 -0.84 -3.44 5.67
N GLY A 142 0.24 -4.05 6.17
CA GLY A 142 1.32 -4.58 5.37
C GLY A 142 2.55 -3.67 5.35
N ALA A 143 3.53 -3.96 4.52
CA ALA A 143 4.74 -3.17 4.34
C ALA A 143 4.50 -2.06 3.30
N ALA A 144 4.91 -0.83 3.60
CA ALA A 144 4.97 0.24 2.60
C ALA A 144 6.31 0.12 1.85
N MET A 145 6.24 -0.14 0.55
CA MET A 145 7.40 -0.22 -0.34
C MET A 145 7.55 1.10 -1.09
N LEU A 146 8.68 1.74 -0.94
CA LEU A 146 9.05 2.94 -1.70
C LEU A 146 9.96 2.52 -2.84
N TYR A 147 9.60 2.88 -4.07
CA TYR A 147 10.47 2.71 -5.21
C TYR A 147 11.55 3.80 -5.24
N SER A 148 12.74 3.45 -5.69
CA SER A 148 13.88 4.37 -5.78
C SER A 148 13.49 5.67 -6.48
N GLY A 149 13.78 6.80 -5.85
CA GLY A 149 13.46 8.14 -6.35
C GLY A 149 12.04 8.64 -6.03
N MET A 150 11.18 7.85 -5.39
CA MET A 150 9.81 8.28 -5.05
C MET A 150 9.80 9.52 -4.14
N GLU A 151 10.83 9.72 -3.35
CA GLU A 151 11.07 10.89 -2.51
C GLU A 151 11.28 12.20 -3.29
N TYR A 152 11.54 12.10 -4.59
CA TYR A 152 11.63 13.25 -5.52
C TYR A 152 10.30 13.52 -6.24
N ALA A 153 9.32 12.63 -6.10
CA ALA A 153 8.05 12.68 -6.83
C ALA A 153 8.22 12.83 -8.35
N PRO A 154 9.07 12.02 -9.02
CA PRO A 154 9.33 12.16 -10.44
C PRO A 154 8.10 11.80 -11.25
N GLN A 155 7.87 12.53 -12.34
CA GLN A 155 6.78 12.24 -13.28
C GLN A 155 7.20 11.28 -14.39
N LYS A 156 8.51 11.24 -14.72
CA LYS A 156 9.06 10.37 -15.76
C LYS A 156 9.60 9.09 -15.13
N GLN A 157 9.25 7.96 -15.71
CA GLN A 157 9.86 6.69 -15.34
C GLN A 157 11.30 6.63 -15.88
N VAL A 158 12.21 6.22 -15.01
CA VAL A 158 13.61 5.95 -15.38
C VAL A 158 13.66 4.58 -16.07
N GLY A 159 14.43 4.47 -17.14
CA GLY A 159 14.62 3.20 -17.84
C GLY A 159 15.28 2.16 -16.96
N LEU A 160 14.82 0.90 -17.02
CA LEU A 160 15.38 -0.20 -16.21
C LEU A 160 16.81 -0.55 -16.62
N PHE A 161 17.15 -0.31 -17.87
CA PHE A 161 18.43 -0.73 -18.48
C PHE A 161 19.27 0.45 -18.93
N ASP A 162 18.78 1.67 -18.74
CA ASP A 162 19.48 2.90 -19.09
C ASP A 162 20.16 3.48 -17.85
N ALA A 163 21.30 4.13 -18.04
CA ALA A 163 22.00 4.85 -16.98
C ALA A 163 21.39 6.25 -16.71
N ASP A 164 20.09 6.41 -16.91
CA ASP A 164 19.36 7.65 -16.63
C ASP A 164 18.83 7.60 -15.18
N ASP A 165 19.48 8.33 -14.29
CA ASP A 165 19.15 8.46 -12.88
C ASP A 165 18.59 9.85 -12.53
N ASN A 166 18.15 10.61 -13.53
CA ASN A 166 17.61 11.95 -13.32
C ASN A 166 16.17 11.89 -12.79
N TYR A 167 16.05 11.91 -11.48
CA TYR A 167 14.75 11.98 -10.77
C TYR A 167 14.20 13.40 -10.65
N GLY A 168 14.89 14.41 -11.15
CA GLY A 168 14.56 15.82 -10.97
C GLY A 168 15.13 16.43 -9.68
N ASP A 169 14.63 17.59 -9.30
CA ASP A 169 15.08 18.29 -8.10
C ASP A 169 14.58 17.60 -6.83
N MET A 170 15.41 17.67 -5.78
CA MET A 170 15.07 17.08 -4.48
C MET A 170 13.82 17.76 -3.87
N ARG A 171 12.85 16.95 -3.47
CA ARG A 171 11.62 17.38 -2.81
C ARG A 171 11.73 17.15 -1.29
N LEU A 172 12.40 18.07 -0.59
CA LEU A 172 12.57 17.99 0.87
C LEU A 172 11.23 17.90 1.62
N ASP A 173 10.20 18.56 1.12
CA ASP A 173 8.83 18.50 1.65
C ASP A 173 8.24 17.08 1.57
N VAL A 174 8.48 16.36 0.47
CA VAL A 174 8.06 14.94 0.30
C VAL A 174 8.86 14.04 1.23
N GLN A 175 10.17 14.23 1.35
CA GLN A 175 11.03 13.43 2.24
C GLN A 175 10.62 13.57 3.71
N LEU A 176 10.38 14.80 4.16
CA LEU A 176 9.91 15.07 5.52
C LEU A 176 8.54 14.46 5.76
N TYR A 177 7.66 14.53 4.77
CA TYR A 177 6.33 13.92 4.85
C TYR A 177 6.39 12.39 4.91
N LEU A 178 7.21 11.74 4.10
CA LEU A 178 7.44 10.29 4.17
C LEU A 178 7.98 9.85 5.55
N THR A 179 8.84 10.67 6.16
CA THR A 179 9.33 10.42 7.52
C THR A 179 8.18 10.47 8.54
N ALA A 180 7.27 11.44 8.42
CA ALA A 180 6.07 11.51 9.27
C ALA A 180 5.13 10.32 9.05
N CYS A 181 4.92 9.91 7.80
CA CYS A 181 4.13 8.72 7.46
C CYS A 181 4.73 7.44 8.06
N LYS A 182 6.05 7.26 7.99
CA LYS A 182 6.75 6.13 8.63
C LYS A 182 6.53 6.11 10.15
N ALA A 183 6.68 7.25 10.81
CA ALA A 183 6.45 7.36 12.25
C ALA A 183 4.98 7.09 12.63
N MET A 184 4.02 7.56 11.84
CA MET A 184 2.60 7.28 12.01
C MET A 184 2.32 5.78 11.90
N LYS A 185 2.86 5.09 10.86
CA LYS A 185 2.70 3.66 10.67
C LYS A 185 3.24 2.85 11.83
N GLN A 186 4.44 3.15 12.30
CA GLN A 186 5.07 2.47 13.43
C GLN A 186 4.20 2.56 14.71
N ARG A 187 3.64 3.73 15.00
CA ARG A 187 2.74 3.91 16.15
C ARG A 187 1.42 3.15 15.98
N LYS A 188 0.87 3.12 14.77
CA LYS A 188 -0.36 2.37 14.46
C LYS A 188 -0.14 0.85 14.63
N GLU A 189 0.99 0.31 14.18
CA GLU A 189 1.31 -1.12 14.28
C GLU A 189 1.52 -1.56 15.72
N GLN A 190 2.02 -0.69 16.59
CA GLN A 190 2.11 -0.95 18.02
C GLN A 190 0.74 -1.16 18.69
N THR A 191 -0.33 -0.66 18.09
CA THR A 191 -1.71 -0.84 18.58
C THR A 191 -2.38 -2.14 18.13
N ASN A 192 -1.71 -3.00 17.36
CA ASN A 192 -2.25 -4.26 16.80
C ASN A 192 -3.61 -4.13 16.11
N ALA A 193 -3.80 -3.01 15.41
CA ALA A 193 -5.11 -2.63 14.92
C ALA A 193 -5.40 -3.18 13.52
N ASN A 194 -6.54 -3.81 13.33
CA ASN A 194 -7.07 -4.17 12.00
C ASN A 194 -7.60 -2.93 11.29
N ALA A 195 -7.18 -2.72 10.05
CA ALA A 195 -7.65 -1.61 9.23
C ALA A 195 -8.87 -2.03 8.41
N GLN A 196 -9.97 -1.31 8.54
CA GLN A 196 -11.09 -1.38 7.64
C GLN A 196 -11.15 -0.10 6.81
N THR A 197 -11.31 -0.22 5.50
CA THR A 197 -11.40 0.93 4.60
C THR A 197 -12.87 1.16 4.22
N VAL A 198 -13.38 2.34 4.49
CA VAL A 198 -14.75 2.73 4.15
C VAL A 198 -14.69 3.90 3.17
N PRO A 199 -15.29 3.78 1.96
CA PRO A 199 -15.40 4.92 1.06
C PRO A 199 -16.48 5.86 1.58
N ASP A 200 -16.16 7.13 1.67
CA ASP A 200 -17.12 8.18 1.97
C ASP A 200 -17.09 9.21 0.83
N GLY A 201 -18.06 9.15 -0.06
CA GLY A 201 -18.36 10.11 -1.14
C GLY A 201 -17.16 10.73 -1.88
N THR A 202 -16.33 11.47 -1.19
CA THR A 202 -15.18 12.21 -1.72
C THR A 202 -13.82 11.61 -1.33
N GLY A 203 -13.75 10.79 -0.28
CA GLY A 203 -12.50 10.25 0.23
C GLY A 203 -12.59 8.82 0.75
N ALA A 204 -11.46 8.21 1.10
CA ALA A 204 -11.39 6.96 1.85
C ALA A 204 -11.15 7.28 3.33
N ALA A 205 -12.02 6.80 4.20
CA ALA A 205 -11.77 6.76 5.62
C ALA A 205 -11.33 5.35 6.01
N GLY A 206 -10.21 5.25 6.74
CA GLY A 206 -9.74 4.00 7.30
C GLY A 206 -9.86 4.05 8.82
N GLN A 207 -10.37 2.98 9.42
CA GLN A 207 -10.33 2.81 10.86
C GLN A 207 -9.42 1.66 11.23
N SER A 208 -8.61 1.89 12.23
CA SER A 208 -7.80 0.86 12.85
C SER A 208 -8.19 0.80 14.31
N VAL A 209 -8.74 -0.34 14.75
CA VAL A 209 -9.18 -0.56 16.13
C VAL A 209 -8.29 -1.60 16.77
N GLY A 210 -7.67 -1.28 17.89
CA GLY A 210 -6.84 -2.18 18.67
C GLY A 210 -7.16 -2.09 20.16
N PRO A 211 -6.51 -2.95 20.99
CA PRO A 211 -6.75 -2.97 22.44
C PRO A 211 -6.42 -1.64 23.13
N GLU A 212 -5.55 -0.81 22.56
CA GLU A 212 -5.15 0.48 23.11
C GLU A 212 -5.95 1.68 22.56
N GLY A 213 -6.91 1.43 21.67
CA GLY A 213 -7.74 2.49 21.13
C GLY A 213 -8.05 2.37 19.65
N ARG A 214 -8.64 3.42 19.11
CA ARG A 214 -9.05 3.56 17.72
C ARG A 214 -8.18 4.61 17.04
N VAL A 215 -7.66 4.31 15.87
CA VAL A 215 -6.99 5.27 14.99
C VAL A 215 -7.87 5.50 13.77
N LEU A 216 -8.24 6.74 13.53
CA LEU A 216 -9.01 7.16 12.36
C LEU A 216 -8.06 7.82 11.35
N GLY A 217 -8.06 7.34 10.11
CA GLY A 217 -7.41 7.98 8.98
C GLY A 217 -8.43 8.46 7.94
N VAL A 218 -8.31 9.69 7.48
CA VAL A 218 -9.18 10.28 6.45
C VAL A 218 -8.32 10.80 5.30
N PHE A 219 -8.59 10.31 4.08
CA PHE A 219 -7.76 10.52 2.91
C PHE A 219 -8.61 10.98 1.72
N ASP A 220 -8.26 12.11 1.12
CA ASP A 220 -8.85 12.59 -0.13
C ASP A 220 -8.09 12.01 -1.34
N LEU A 221 -8.42 10.80 -1.72
CA LEU A 221 -7.75 10.10 -2.82
C LEU A 221 -8.10 10.67 -4.20
N ARG A 222 -9.14 11.51 -4.31
CA ARG A 222 -9.49 12.23 -5.54
C ARG A 222 -8.88 13.63 -5.62
N GLY A 223 -8.41 14.19 -4.50
CA GLY A 223 -7.88 15.54 -4.44
C GLY A 223 -8.94 16.64 -4.66
N GLN A 224 -10.20 16.37 -4.32
CA GLN A 224 -11.31 17.30 -4.54
C GLN A 224 -11.62 18.18 -3.32
N GLY A 225 -11.05 17.85 -2.18
CA GLY A 225 -11.38 18.51 -0.92
C GLY A 225 -12.79 18.20 -0.44
N GLY A 226 -13.28 19.01 0.48
CA GLY A 226 -14.64 18.91 1.00
C GLY A 226 -14.69 18.54 2.49
N GLU A 227 -15.90 18.28 2.96
CA GLU A 227 -16.15 17.85 4.34
C GLU A 227 -16.62 16.40 4.36
N VAL A 228 -16.07 15.61 5.27
CA VAL A 228 -16.46 14.22 5.47
C VAL A 228 -17.07 14.02 6.86
N PRO A 229 -18.11 13.22 6.99
CA PRO A 229 -18.65 12.84 8.29
C PRO A 229 -17.65 11.93 9.01
N VAL A 230 -17.49 12.15 10.31
CA VAL A 230 -16.61 11.31 11.16
C VAL A 230 -17.35 10.99 12.46
N ASP A 231 -17.13 9.77 12.94
CA ASP A 231 -17.67 9.32 14.23
C ASP A 231 -16.71 9.74 15.37
N LEU A 232 -16.62 11.05 15.57
CA LEU A 232 -15.85 11.69 16.63
C LEU A 232 -16.63 12.86 17.23
N PRO A 233 -16.52 13.11 18.54
CA PRO A 233 -17.05 14.30 19.16
C PRO A 233 -16.50 15.59 18.53
N ASP A 234 -17.30 16.67 18.58
CA ASP A 234 -16.80 17.98 18.20
C ASP A 234 -15.61 18.40 19.08
N GLY A 235 -14.56 18.92 18.47
CA GLY A 235 -13.34 19.29 19.18
C GLY A 235 -12.16 19.54 18.27
N VAL A 236 -11.01 19.82 18.89
CA VAL A 236 -9.72 19.96 18.20
C VAL A 236 -8.87 18.74 18.50
N TYR A 237 -8.31 18.15 17.46
CA TYR A 237 -7.52 16.92 17.54
C TYR A 237 -6.12 17.12 16.96
N GLN A 238 -5.13 16.50 17.58
CA GLN A 238 -3.76 16.45 17.03
C GLN A 238 -3.69 15.48 15.85
N ASN A 239 -3.33 15.98 14.69
CA ASN A 239 -3.08 15.14 13.52
C ASN A 239 -1.69 14.51 13.61
N ARG A 240 -1.61 13.19 13.58
CA ARG A 240 -0.33 12.43 13.64
C ARG A 240 0.60 12.71 12.46
N LEU A 241 0.07 13.27 11.37
CA LEU A 241 0.82 13.72 10.19
C LEU A 241 1.19 15.21 10.24
N GLY A 242 0.95 15.86 11.36
CA GLY A 242 1.30 17.24 11.67
C GLY A 242 0.11 18.19 11.70
N GLY A 243 0.17 19.13 12.65
CA GLY A 243 -0.85 20.15 12.85
C GLY A 243 -2.07 19.68 13.64
N GLU A 244 -3.07 20.53 13.69
CA GLU A 244 -4.35 20.30 14.37
C GLU A 244 -5.49 20.29 13.35
N VAL A 245 -6.53 19.52 13.67
CA VAL A 245 -7.77 19.48 12.89
C VAL A 245 -8.98 19.64 13.80
N SER A 246 -10.02 20.25 13.27
CA SER A 246 -11.28 20.46 14.01
C SER A 246 -12.38 19.58 13.46
N VAL A 247 -13.10 18.94 14.36
CA VAL A 247 -14.39 18.28 14.05
C VAL A 247 -15.49 19.23 14.52
N ARG A 248 -16.45 19.53 13.64
CA ARG A 248 -17.61 20.38 13.92
C ARG A 248 -18.87 19.73 13.35
N ASN A 249 -19.89 19.58 14.18
CA ASN A 249 -21.14 18.91 13.82
C ASN A 249 -20.91 17.48 13.24
N GLY A 250 -19.93 16.75 13.82
CA GLY A 250 -19.56 15.43 13.35
C GLY A 250 -18.90 15.40 11.95
N ARG A 251 -18.35 16.54 11.48
CA ARG A 251 -17.70 16.64 10.17
C ARG A 251 -16.27 17.19 10.29
N LEU A 252 -15.42 16.72 9.40
CA LEU A 252 -14.02 17.11 9.27
C LEU A 252 -13.78 17.66 7.87
N THR A 253 -13.12 18.82 7.77
CA THR A 253 -12.73 19.41 6.49
C THR A 253 -11.42 18.80 6.01
N LEU A 254 -11.41 18.30 4.78
CA LEU A 254 -10.21 17.79 4.12
C LEU A 254 -9.32 18.94 3.68
N GLY A 255 -8.05 18.88 4.05
CA GLY A 255 -7.04 19.89 3.73
C GLY A 255 -5.99 19.38 2.74
N GLN A 256 -4.85 20.06 2.70
CA GLN A 256 -3.72 19.69 1.82
C GLN A 256 -3.04 18.37 2.22
N ARG A 257 -3.23 17.94 3.45
CA ARG A 257 -2.67 16.69 3.99
C ARG A 257 -3.78 15.83 4.58
N PRO A 258 -3.62 14.50 4.58
CA PRO A 258 -4.59 13.63 5.21
C PRO A 258 -4.60 13.82 6.72
N VAL A 259 -5.67 13.34 7.33
CA VAL A 259 -5.87 13.41 8.77
C VAL A 259 -5.73 12.01 9.36
N VAL A 260 -4.91 11.87 10.40
CA VAL A 260 -4.77 10.63 11.19
C VAL A 260 -4.80 11.01 12.68
N ILE A 261 -5.80 10.55 13.40
CA ILE A 261 -6.05 10.81 14.82
C ILE A 261 -6.28 9.52 15.59
#